data_9689d7561b8c2a64fe8b755466c06e15
#
_entry.id   9689d7561b8c2a64fe8b755466c06e15
#
_cell.length_a   1.000
_cell.length_b   1.000
_cell.length_c   1.000
_cell.angle_alpha   90.00
_cell.angle_beta   90.00
_cell.angle_gamma   90.00
#
_symmetry.space_group_name_H-M   'P 1'
#
loop_
_entity.id
_entity.type
_entity.pdbx_description
1 polymer ?
#
loop_
_entity_poly.entity_id
_entity_poly.type
_entity_poly.pdbx_seq_one_letter_code
_entity_poly.pdbx_strand_id
1 'polypeptide(L)'
;MNRVRMARAGFVAVLWSVLLCLAGGCASTAMAPADSPATVDAVTLNLWHDKQDWPRRQDAIVADLRARGPDVILLQEVLQDAALPNQAQVLASRLGYQYRFFSADAPTQARRYGNAILVRGTIEASREVKLAPLDDYRNAGWVRTTVDGRPLNVYVTHLHHTPEGGAIRAEQIAGVLTLIGETAGDAPSIIGGDFNARSDMPDLAPLRARFAEAYSDAHPGVDANAPVHATLNPHLGHAPVRIDHVFAQRDAFRVVDADIILDQPDATGAWPSDHYGVWVRLMHSDVPRR
;
A
#
# COMPACT_ATOMS: atom_id res chain seq x y z
N MET A 1 -88.43 2.55 -34.31
CA MET A 1 -89.49 1.63 -33.83
C MET A 1 -88.86 0.61 -32.89
N ASN A 2 -89.51 0.38 -31.76
CA ASN A 2 -89.36 -0.63 -30.71
C ASN A 2 -88.19 -0.48 -29.73
N ARG A 3 -88.53 0.05 -28.61
CA ARG A 3 -89.07 -0.41 -27.29
C ARG A 3 -88.05 -1.14 -26.45
N VAL A 4 -87.59 -0.41 -25.49
CA VAL A 4 -87.49 -0.57 -24.01
C VAL A 4 -87.84 -1.97 -23.48
N ARG A 5 -86.95 -2.49 -22.64
CA ARG A 5 -87.32 -3.13 -21.37
C ARG A 5 -86.24 -3.01 -20.34
N MET A 6 -86.59 -2.31 -19.25
CA MET A 6 -85.86 -2.31 -17.96
C MET A 6 -86.03 -3.69 -17.29
N ALA A 7 -85.01 -4.15 -16.65
CA ALA A 7 -85.11 -5.19 -15.62
C ALA A 7 -84.27 -4.77 -14.41
N ARG A 8 -84.96 -4.65 -13.28
CA ARG A 8 -84.40 -4.42 -11.93
C ARG A 8 -83.67 -5.69 -11.47
N ALA A 9 -82.52 -5.52 -10.90
CA ALA A 9 -81.87 -6.60 -10.14
C ALA A 9 -81.29 -6.02 -8.84
N GLY A 10 -81.57 -6.71 -7.78
CA GLY A 10 -81.42 -6.28 -6.42
C GLY A 10 -79.99 -6.26 -5.92
N PHE A 11 -79.80 -5.43 -4.93
CA PHE A 11 -78.61 -5.33 -4.09
C PHE A 11 -78.57 -6.52 -3.15
N VAL A 12 -77.47 -7.34 -3.26
CA VAL A 12 -77.06 -8.27 -2.21
C VAL A 12 -75.81 -7.70 -1.57
N ALA A 13 -75.95 -7.22 -0.35
CA ALA A 13 -74.83 -6.79 0.47
C ALA A 13 -74.12 -8.02 1.07
N VAL A 14 -72.92 -8.25 0.64
CA VAL A 14 -72.02 -9.24 1.26
C VAL A 14 -71.13 -8.52 2.24
N LEU A 15 -71.37 -8.73 3.53
CA LEU A 15 -70.47 -8.32 4.59
C LEU A 15 -69.19 -9.18 4.54
N TRP A 16 -68.05 -8.56 4.22
CA TRP A 16 -66.74 -9.16 4.42
C TRP A 16 -66.19 -8.76 5.80
N SER A 17 -66.15 -9.71 6.72
CA SER A 17 -65.46 -9.59 7.99
C SER A 17 -63.95 -9.63 7.77
N VAL A 18 -63.27 -8.50 7.94
CA VAL A 18 -61.80 -8.44 7.91
C VAL A 18 -61.27 -8.94 9.25
N LEU A 19 -60.72 -10.13 9.23
CA LEU A 19 -59.96 -10.71 10.35
C LEU A 19 -58.53 -10.13 10.31
N LEU A 20 -58.23 -9.13 11.17
CA LEU A 20 -56.87 -8.62 11.37
C LEU A 20 -56.02 -9.68 12.13
N CYS A 21 -55.26 -10.47 11.44
CA CYS A 21 -54.15 -11.26 12.04
C CYS A 21 -53.00 -10.31 12.38
N LEU A 22 -52.86 -9.95 13.64
CA LEU A 22 -51.62 -9.36 14.18
C LEU A 22 -50.54 -10.43 14.19
N ALA A 23 -49.79 -10.53 13.07
CA ALA A 23 -48.54 -11.26 13.02
C ALA A 23 -47.47 -10.41 13.73
N GLY A 24 -47.24 -10.70 15.02
CA GLY A 24 -46.08 -10.20 15.76
C GLY A 24 -44.81 -10.72 15.09
N GLY A 25 -44.22 -9.90 14.20
CA GLY A 25 -42.89 -10.18 13.64
C GLY A 25 -41.86 -10.01 14.75
N CYS A 26 -41.29 -11.12 15.26
CA CYS A 26 -40.02 -11.07 15.97
C CYS A 26 -38.98 -10.52 14.98
N ALA A 27 -38.66 -9.24 15.09
CA ALA A 27 -37.46 -8.68 14.45
C ALA A 27 -36.24 -9.36 15.12
N SER A 28 -35.76 -10.41 14.50
CA SER A 28 -34.40 -10.93 14.78
C SER A 28 -33.47 -9.77 14.39
N THR A 29 -32.97 -9.04 15.38
CA THR A 29 -31.78 -8.20 15.19
C THR A 29 -30.66 -9.15 14.81
N ALA A 30 -30.40 -9.27 13.49
CA ALA A 30 -29.19 -9.88 13.02
C ALA A 30 -28.03 -9.10 13.71
N MET A 31 -27.32 -9.74 14.63
CA MET A 31 -26.03 -9.24 15.10
C MET A 31 -25.20 -8.95 13.85
N ALA A 32 -24.77 -7.70 13.71
CA ALA A 32 -23.74 -7.37 12.73
C ALA A 32 -22.59 -8.37 12.95
N PRO A 33 -21.98 -8.92 11.88
CA PRO A 33 -20.83 -9.78 12.03
C PRO A 33 -19.83 -9.06 12.92
N ALA A 34 -19.29 -9.76 13.91
CA ALA A 34 -18.24 -9.24 14.77
C ALA A 34 -17.17 -8.62 13.85
N ASP A 35 -16.86 -7.33 14.06
CA ASP A 35 -15.91 -6.59 13.23
C ASP A 35 -14.64 -7.45 13.08
N SER A 36 -14.38 -7.90 11.85
CA SER A 36 -13.08 -8.49 11.54
C SER A 36 -12.03 -7.44 11.90
N PRO A 37 -10.96 -7.80 12.60
CA PRO A 37 -9.97 -6.81 12.99
C PRO A 37 -9.47 -6.07 11.73
N ALA A 38 -9.51 -4.74 11.80
CA ALA A 38 -9.12 -3.90 10.67
C ALA A 38 -7.65 -4.16 10.31
N THR A 39 -7.41 -4.50 9.06
CA THR A 39 -6.07 -4.79 8.53
C THR A 39 -5.66 -3.74 7.52
N VAL A 40 -4.35 -3.62 7.29
CA VAL A 40 -3.74 -2.82 6.23
C VAL A 40 -2.82 -3.73 5.43
N ASP A 41 -3.07 -3.86 4.14
CA ASP A 41 -2.20 -4.54 3.21
C ASP A 41 -1.31 -3.52 2.49
N ALA A 42 0.01 -3.68 2.61
CA ALA A 42 0.97 -2.78 2.00
C ALA A 42 1.97 -3.55 1.12
N VAL A 43 2.40 -2.89 0.04
CA VAL A 43 3.45 -3.39 -0.85
C VAL A 43 4.54 -2.34 -1.01
N THR A 44 5.82 -2.74 -1.00
CA THR A 44 6.91 -1.93 -1.52
C THR A 44 7.53 -2.61 -2.75
N LEU A 45 7.90 -1.82 -3.74
CA LEU A 45 8.53 -2.30 -4.98
C LEU A 45 9.41 -1.21 -5.61
N ASN A 46 10.68 -1.51 -5.80
CA ASN A 46 11.55 -0.74 -6.69
C ASN A 46 11.20 -1.10 -8.15
N LEU A 47 10.87 -0.08 -8.98
CA LEU A 47 10.38 -0.28 -10.35
C LEU A 47 11.48 -0.53 -11.37
N TRP A 48 12.77 -0.33 -11.00
CA TRP A 48 13.86 -0.35 -11.98
C TRP A 48 13.62 0.62 -13.15
N HIS A 49 13.05 1.76 -12.86
CA HIS A 49 12.61 2.80 -13.81
C HIS A 49 12.16 2.25 -15.20
N ASP A 50 12.67 2.74 -16.31
CA ASP A 50 12.28 2.35 -17.68
C ASP A 50 13.19 1.28 -18.31
N LYS A 51 14.04 0.59 -17.52
CA LYS A 51 14.93 -0.44 -18.03
C LYS A 51 14.18 -1.59 -18.70
N GLN A 52 14.84 -2.24 -19.64
CA GLN A 52 14.28 -3.34 -20.41
C GLN A 52 12.97 -2.94 -21.12
N ASP A 53 12.04 -3.88 -21.27
CA ASP A 53 10.69 -3.65 -21.82
C ASP A 53 9.73 -3.17 -20.71
N TRP A 54 9.79 -1.87 -20.37
CA TRP A 54 8.93 -1.29 -19.35
C TRP A 54 7.43 -1.54 -19.60
N PRO A 55 6.86 -1.35 -20.80
CA PRO A 55 5.45 -1.61 -21.04
C PRO A 55 5.02 -3.02 -20.60
N ARG A 56 5.83 -4.00 -20.90
CA ARG A 56 5.59 -5.40 -20.53
C ARG A 56 5.75 -5.64 -19.03
N ARG A 57 6.82 -5.11 -18.43
CA ARG A 57 7.05 -5.19 -16.97
C ARG A 57 5.89 -4.53 -16.22
N GLN A 58 5.41 -3.39 -16.71
CA GLN A 58 4.25 -2.69 -16.18
C GLN A 58 2.99 -3.56 -16.19
N ASP A 59 2.76 -4.34 -17.27
CA ASP A 59 1.60 -5.22 -17.36
C ASP A 59 1.65 -6.33 -16.30
N ALA A 60 2.83 -6.95 -16.09
CA ALA A 60 3.05 -7.97 -15.06
C ALA A 60 2.84 -7.38 -13.65
N ILE A 61 3.41 -6.21 -13.36
CA ILE A 61 3.25 -5.50 -12.07
C ILE A 61 1.77 -5.19 -11.81
N VAL A 62 1.06 -4.65 -12.79
CA VAL A 62 -0.38 -4.33 -12.65
C VAL A 62 -1.22 -5.59 -12.43
N ALA A 63 -0.90 -6.69 -13.10
CA ALA A 63 -1.64 -7.94 -12.93
C ALA A 63 -1.52 -8.49 -11.51
N ASP A 64 -0.30 -8.55 -10.96
CA ASP A 64 -0.06 -9.04 -9.60
C ASP A 64 -0.68 -8.11 -8.55
N LEU A 65 -0.41 -6.80 -8.63
CA LEU A 65 -0.96 -5.82 -7.69
C LEU A 65 -2.49 -5.78 -7.70
N ARG A 66 -3.11 -5.94 -8.88
CA ARG A 66 -4.58 -6.02 -8.99
C ARG A 66 -5.13 -7.28 -8.32
N ALA A 67 -4.48 -8.41 -8.48
CA ALA A 67 -4.90 -9.66 -7.87
C ALA A 67 -4.81 -9.63 -6.34
N ARG A 68 -3.78 -8.98 -5.79
CA ARG A 68 -3.57 -8.83 -4.34
C ARG A 68 -4.43 -7.71 -3.74
N GLY A 69 -4.66 -6.62 -4.48
CA GLY A 69 -5.44 -5.47 -4.07
C GLY A 69 -4.96 -4.81 -2.77
N PRO A 70 -3.67 -4.45 -2.60
CA PRO A 70 -3.18 -3.84 -1.37
C PRO A 70 -3.83 -2.47 -1.11
N ASP A 71 -3.86 -2.01 0.13
CA ASP A 71 -4.40 -0.69 0.47
C ASP A 71 -3.45 0.43 0.09
N VAL A 72 -2.13 0.16 0.22
CA VAL A 72 -1.07 1.09 -0.12
C VAL A 72 0.07 0.42 -0.89
N ILE A 73 0.67 1.15 -1.82
CA ILE A 73 1.80 0.72 -2.63
C ILE A 73 2.87 1.81 -2.57
N LEU A 74 4.09 1.42 -2.19
CA LEU A 74 5.26 2.28 -2.06
C LEU A 74 6.24 1.93 -3.19
N LEU A 75 6.48 2.88 -4.08
CA LEU A 75 7.29 2.66 -5.27
C LEU A 75 8.59 3.46 -5.20
N GLN A 76 9.69 2.83 -5.63
CA GLN A 76 10.97 3.47 -5.80
C GLN A 76 11.37 3.44 -7.28
N GLU A 77 12.33 4.25 -7.66
CA GLU A 77 12.80 4.40 -9.04
C GLU A 77 11.70 4.75 -10.04
N VAL A 78 10.73 5.52 -9.60
CA VAL A 78 9.66 6.04 -10.47
C VAL A 78 10.24 7.11 -11.39
N LEU A 79 10.08 6.91 -12.68
CA LEU A 79 10.56 7.82 -13.72
C LEU A 79 9.40 8.45 -14.49
N GLN A 80 9.63 9.68 -14.91
CA GLN A 80 8.92 10.35 -16.02
C GLN A 80 9.91 11.12 -16.88
N ASP A 81 9.61 11.29 -18.15
CA ASP A 81 10.29 12.24 -19.05
C ASP A 81 9.36 12.73 -20.17
N ALA A 82 9.90 13.41 -21.19
CA ALA A 82 9.10 13.95 -22.29
C ALA A 82 8.37 12.87 -23.13
N ALA A 83 8.86 11.62 -23.15
CA ALA A 83 8.30 10.50 -23.90
C ALA A 83 7.64 9.45 -22.98
N LEU A 84 7.98 9.45 -21.70
CA LEU A 84 7.49 8.50 -20.71
C LEU A 84 6.57 9.21 -19.70
N PRO A 85 5.26 8.96 -19.73
CA PRO A 85 4.36 9.40 -18.66
C PRO A 85 4.84 8.91 -17.30
N ASN A 86 4.54 9.66 -16.23
CA ASN A 86 4.92 9.25 -14.88
C ASN A 86 4.44 7.82 -14.59
N GLN A 87 5.38 6.92 -14.29
CA GLN A 87 5.10 5.50 -14.10
C GLN A 87 4.09 5.25 -12.97
N ALA A 88 4.20 5.98 -11.85
CA ALA A 88 3.26 5.85 -10.74
C ALA A 88 1.85 6.34 -11.11
N GLN A 89 1.74 7.40 -11.92
CA GLN A 89 0.45 7.88 -12.44
C GLN A 89 -0.23 6.81 -13.28
N VAL A 90 0.51 6.16 -14.17
CA VAL A 90 -0.03 5.12 -15.05
C VAL A 90 -0.47 3.91 -14.24
N LEU A 91 0.36 3.44 -13.29
CA LEU A 91 0.00 2.34 -12.40
C LEU A 91 -1.24 2.67 -11.57
N ALA A 92 -1.30 3.86 -10.95
CA ALA A 92 -2.44 4.31 -10.16
C ALA A 92 -3.72 4.36 -10.99
N SER A 93 -3.67 4.91 -12.21
CA SER A 93 -4.81 4.95 -13.13
C SER A 93 -5.32 3.56 -13.49
N ARG A 94 -4.41 2.62 -13.78
CA ARG A 94 -4.76 1.25 -14.13
C ARG A 94 -5.34 0.45 -12.97
N LEU A 95 -4.92 0.74 -11.74
CA LEU A 95 -5.37 0.07 -10.52
C LEU A 95 -6.59 0.73 -9.88
N GLY A 96 -6.91 1.99 -10.22
CA GLY A 96 -7.97 2.76 -9.58
C GLY A 96 -7.55 3.39 -8.25
N TYR A 97 -6.27 3.76 -8.11
CA TYR A 97 -5.68 4.34 -6.91
C TYR A 97 -5.44 5.84 -7.07
N GLN A 98 -5.39 6.58 -5.96
CA GLN A 98 -4.76 7.90 -5.91
C GLN A 98 -3.25 7.75 -5.73
N TYR A 99 -2.46 8.74 -6.16
CA TYR A 99 -1.01 8.71 -6.02
C TYR A 99 -0.43 10.06 -5.64
N ARG A 100 0.78 10.02 -5.05
CA ARG A 100 1.71 11.15 -4.94
C ARG A 100 3.09 10.71 -5.40
N PHE A 101 3.69 11.55 -6.24
CA PHE A 101 5.06 11.38 -6.72
C PHE A 101 5.95 12.39 -6.01
N PHE A 102 7.07 11.92 -5.50
CA PHE A 102 8.08 12.66 -4.74
C PHE A 102 9.41 12.59 -5.47
N SER A 103 10.04 13.74 -5.72
CA SER A 103 11.26 13.80 -6.51
C SER A 103 12.16 14.94 -6.08
N ALA A 104 13.44 14.67 -5.93
CA ALA A 104 14.44 15.72 -5.69
C ALA A 104 14.60 16.69 -6.87
N ASP A 105 14.12 16.31 -8.07
CA ASP A 105 14.11 17.15 -9.27
C ASP A 105 13.06 18.24 -9.18
N ALA A 106 13.36 19.40 -9.80
CA ALA A 106 12.42 20.50 -9.82
C ALA A 106 11.12 20.12 -10.58
N PRO A 107 9.94 20.58 -10.13
CA PRO A 107 8.66 20.27 -10.78
C PRO A 107 8.57 20.67 -12.25
N THR A 108 9.38 21.63 -12.68
CA THR A 108 9.44 22.14 -14.07
C THR A 108 10.30 21.30 -15.01
N GLN A 109 11.08 20.34 -14.46
CA GLN A 109 11.89 19.46 -15.29
C GLN A 109 11.01 18.38 -15.95
N ALA A 110 11.25 18.15 -17.26
CA ALA A 110 10.54 17.09 -17.99
C ALA A 110 10.92 15.71 -17.45
N ARG A 111 12.23 15.48 -17.25
CA ARG A 111 12.74 14.23 -16.66
C ARG A 111 12.81 14.39 -15.15
N ARG A 112 12.07 13.54 -14.44
CA ARG A 112 12.03 13.48 -12.97
C ARG A 112 12.08 12.03 -12.50
N TYR A 113 12.89 11.80 -11.49
CA TYR A 113 13.11 10.51 -10.89
C TYR A 113 12.85 10.58 -9.38
N GLY A 114 12.27 9.54 -8.80
CA GLY A 114 11.99 9.55 -7.36
C GLY A 114 11.15 8.39 -6.88
N ASN A 115 10.37 8.66 -5.83
CA ASN A 115 9.52 7.69 -5.16
C ASN A 115 8.04 8.04 -5.34
N ALA A 116 7.15 7.08 -5.11
CA ALA A 116 5.72 7.36 -5.09
C ALA A 116 4.98 6.54 -4.04
N ILE A 117 3.84 7.06 -3.59
CA ILE A 117 2.87 6.34 -2.79
C ILE A 117 1.56 6.30 -3.56
N LEU A 118 1.00 5.09 -3.71
CA LEU A 118 -0.34 4.89 -4.22
C LEU A 118 -1.22 4.41 -3.08
N VAL A 119 -2.45 4.91 -3.01
CA VAL A 119 -3.44 4.50 -2.00
C VAL A 119 -4.76 4.15 -2.67
N ARG A 120 -5.40 3.10 -2.21
CA ARG A 120 -6.76 2.73 -2.68
C ARG A 120 -7.80 3.77 -2.26
N GLY A 121 -7.58 4.41 -1.13
CA GLY A 121 -8.41 5.47 -0.57
C GLY A 121 -8.04 6.86 -1.06
N THR A 122 -8.33 7.86 -0.23
CA THR A 122 -8.07 9.27 -0.52
C THR A 122 -6.77 9.74 0.13
N ILE A 123 -5.97 10.50 -0.59
CA ILE A 123 -4.81 11.20 -0.04
C ILE A 123 -5.29 12.53 0.56
N GLU A 124 -5.26 12.63 1.88
CA GLU A 124 -5.74 13.79 2.65
C GLU A 124 -4.67 14.89 2.76
N ALA A 125 -3.41 14.48 2.90
CA ALA A 125 -2.25 15.38 2.97
C ALA A 125 -1.01 14.68 2.43
N SER A 126 -0.02 15.47 2.03
CA SER A 126 1.28 14.94 1.59
C SER A 126 2.41 15.93 1.86
N ARG A 127 3.62 15.42 2.06
CA ARG A 127 4.84 16.20 2.22
C ARG A 127 6.03 15.40 1.68
N GLU A 128 7.05 16.15 1.26
CA GLU A 128 8.32 15.63 0.77
C GLU A 128 9.46 16.34 1.49
N VAL A 129 10.56 15.62 1.74
CA VAL A 129 11.82 16.18 2.18
C VAL A 129 12.98 15.59 1.37
N LYS A 130 13.95 16.41 0.98
CA LYS A 130 15.24 15.92 0.48
C LYS A 130 16.07 15.44 1.65
N LEU A 131 16.70 14.29 1.49
CA LEU A 131 17.57 13.70 2.50
C LEU A 131 19.03 14.13 2.27
N ALA A 132 19.74 14.37 3.35
CA ALA A 132 21.17 14.70 3.29
C ALA A 132 22.02 13.44 3.01
N PRO A 133 23.15 13.58 2.32
CA PRO A 133 23.62 14.80 1.65
C PRO A 133 22.76 15.14 0.43
N LEU A 134 22.51 16.43 0.18
CA LEU A 134 21.51 16.86 -0.82
C LEU A 134 21.89 16.52 -2.28
N ASP A 135 23.16 16.26 -2.55
CA ASP A 135 23.72 15.87 -3.83
C ASP A 135 23.58 14.35 -4.11
N ASP A 136 23.11 13.56 -3.11
CA ASP A 136 22.79 12.14 -3.30
C ASP A 136 21.41 11.91 -3.97
N TYR A 137 20.64 12.97 -4.19
CA TYR A 137 19.32 12.95 -4.83
C TYR A 137 18.30 12.03 -4.15
N ARG A 138 18.46 11.75 -2.86
CA ARG A 138 17.51 10.96 -2.07
C ARG A 138 16.45 11.82 -1.44
N ASN A 139 15.24 11.29 -1.33
CA ASN A 139 14.11 11.93 -0.68
C ASN A 139 13.29 10.94 0.15
N ALA A 140 12.47 11.49 1.04
CA ALA A 140 11.39 10.77 1.68
C ALA A 140 10.08 11.48 1.39
N GLY A 141 9.04 10.70 1.06
CA GLY A 141 7.68 11.16 0.86
C GLY A 141 6.75 10.65 1.94
N TRP A 142 5.74 11.44 2.27
CA TRP A 142 4.69 11.11 3.21
C TRP A 142 3.32 11.42 2.62
N VAL A 143 2.34 10.54 2.92
CA VAL A 143 0.93 10.84 2.76
C VAL A 143 0.16 10.49 4.03
N ARG A 144 -0.91 11.26 4.29
CA ARG A 144 -1.99 10.88 5.19
C ARG A 144 -3.13 10.32 4.34
N THR A 145 -3.64 9.14 4.76
CA THR A 145 -4.79 8.48 4.13
C THR A 145 -5.66 7.84 5.20
N THR A 146 -6.82 7.33 4.79
CA THR A 146 -7.73 6.55 5.63
C THR A 146 -7.92 5.17 4.98
N VAL A 147 -7.72 4.10 5.76
CA VAL A 147 -7.98 2.70 5.38
C VAL A 147 -9.04 2.15 6.33
N ASP A 148 -10.15 1.64 5.80
CA ASP A 148 -11.28 1.13 6.59
C ASP A 148 -11.77 2.10 7.69
N GLY A 149 -11.81 3.41 7.35
CA GLY A 149 -12.22 4.45 8.28
C GLY A 149 -11.19 4.84 9.33
N ARG A 150 -9.98 4.27 9.31
CA ARG A 150 -8.90 4.55 10.26
C ARG A 150 -7.78 5.37 9.61
N PRO A 151 -7.34 6.48 10.21
CA PRO A 151 -6.26 7.29 9.66
C PRO A 151 -4.94 6.51 9.69
N LEU A 152 -4.15 6.69 8.63
CA LEU A 152 -2.86 6.05 8.44
C LEU A 152 -1.84 7.03 7.86
N ASN A 153 -0.63 7.03 8.40
CA ASN A 153 0.53 7.67 7.79
C ASN A 153 1.33 6.66 7.00
N VAL A 154 1.64 6.99 5.77
CA VAL A 154 2.44 6.17 4.88
C VAL A 154 3.68 6.95 4.44
N TYR A 155 4.86 6.37 4.63
CA TYR A 155 6.14 6.97 4.26
C TYR A 155 6.86 6.09 3.25
N VAL A 156 7.47 6.70 2.25
CA VAL A 156 8.30 6.04 1.24
C VAL A 156 9.68 6.66 1.22
N THR A 157 10.71 5.83 1.03
CA THR A 157 12.08 6.30 0.83
C THR A 157 12.84 5.37 -0.11
N HIS A 158 13.95 5.85 -0.64
CA HIS A 158 14.99 5.08 -1.32
C HIS A 158 16.34 5.66 -0.86
N LEU A 159 17.09 4.89 -0.07
CA LEU A 159 18.31 5.37 0.59
C LEU A 159 19.55 5.20 -0.30
N HIS A 160 20.68 5.71 0.20
CA HIS A 160 21.98 5.64 -0.45
C HIS A 160 22.40 4.19 -0.76
N HIS A 161 22.91 3.95 -1.98
CA HIS A 161 23.02 2.61 -2.55
C HIS A 161 24.38 1.93 -2.33
N THR A 162 25.45 2.65 -1.95
CA THR A 162 26.76 1.98 -1.85
C THR A 162 26.86 1.11 -0.59
N PRO A 163 27.55 -0.04 -0.65
CA PRO A 163 27.74 -0.90 0.51
C PRO A 163 28.38 -0.18 1.70
N GLU A 164 29.35 0.70 1.42
CA GLU A 164 30.09 1.47 2.43
C GLU A 164 29.31 2.68 2.94
N GLY A 165 28.16 3.00 2.35
CA GLY A 165 27.35 4.19 2.63
C GLY A 165 26.56 4.17 3.95
N GLY A 166 26.89 3.30 4.91
CA GLY A 166 26.16 3.18 6.18
C GLY A 166 26.03 4.48 6.94
N ALA A 167 27.06 5.33 6.96
CA ALA A 167 26.99 6.64 7.61
C ALA A 167 26.00 7.60 6.92
N ILE A 168 25.97 7.57 5.58
CA ILE A 168 25.03 8.37 4.77
C ILE A 168 23.61 7.87 5.03
N ARG A 169 23.36 6.54 4.98
CA ARG A 169 22.04 5.98 5.28
C ARG A 169 21.57 6.32 6.70
N ALA A 170 22.46 6.30 7.69
CA ALA A 170 22.12 6.72 9.06
C ALA A 170 21.67 8.19 9.14
N GLU A 171 22.32 9.11 8.41
CA GLU A 171 21.90 10.50 8.29
C GLU A 171 20.55 10.62 7.56
N GLN A 172 20.35 9.86 6.48
CA GLN A 172 19.08 9.80 5.75
C GLN A 172 17.93 9.27 6.62
N ILE A 173 18.19 8.24 7.42
CA ILE A 173 17.21 7.71 8.41
C ILE A 173 16.86 8.78 9.45
N ALA A 174 17.82 9.57 9.93
CA ALA A 174 17.52 10.67 10.83
C ALA A 174 16.57 11.70 10.18
N GLY A 175 16.76 12.00 8.89
CA GLY A 175 15.85 12.85 8.11
C GLY A 175 14.45 12.25 7.99
N VAL A 176 14.33 10.94 7.71
CA VAL A 176 13.05 10.23 7.67
C VAL A 176 12.35 10.29 9.03
N LEU A 177 13.07 10.03 10.12
CA LEU A 177 12.51 10.09 11.49
C LEU A 177 12.08 11.51 11.89
N THR A 178 12.77 12.55 11.41
CA THR A 178 12.35 13.94 11.55
C THR A 178 11.04 14.21 10.84
N LEU A 179 10.91 13.79 9.58
CA LEU A 179 9.65 13.90 8.82
C LEU A 179 8.50 13.21 9.55
N ILE A 180 8.72 12.00 10.09
CA ILE A 180 7.74 11.27 10.88
C ILE A 180 7.34 12.08 12.13
N GLY A 181 8.31 12.62 12.87
CA GLY A 181 8.05 13.42 14.07
C GLY A 181 7.20 14.66 13.80
N GLU A 182 7.33 15.25 12.60
CA GLU A 182 6.61 16.47 12.19
C GLU A 182 5.22 16.19 11.58
N THR A 183 4.97 14.98 11.11
CA THR A 183 3.75 14.69 10.31
C THR A 183 2.85 13.61 10.90
N ALA A 184 3.37 12.72 11.76
CA ALA A 184 2.61 11.56 12.22
C ALA A 184 1.37 11.93 13.05
N GLY A 185 1.47 12.93 13.96
CA GLY A 185 0.40 13.20 14.92
C GLY A 185 0.04 11.93 15.69
N ASP A 186 -1.26 11.69 15.89
CA ASP A 186 -1.76 10.52 16.62
C ASP A 186 -2.06 9.30 15.72
N ALA A 187 -1.94 9.42 14.40
CA ALA A 187 -2.22 8.31 13.51
C ALA A 187 -1.04 7.34 13.41
N PRO A 188 -1.29 6.03 13.29
CA PRO A 188 -0.25 5.03 13.12
C PRO A 188 0.54 5.24 11.82
N SER A 189 1.77 4.72 11.80
CA SER A 189 2.71 4.94 10.71
C SER A 189 3.26 3.63 10.17
N ILE A 190 3.36 3.54 8.84
CA ILE A 190 4.14 2.53 8.12
C ILE A 190 5.17 3.21 7.22
N ILE A 191 6.31 2.57 7.04
CA ILE A 191 7.40 3.07 6.20
C ILE A 191 7.83 1.92 5.30
N GLY A 192 7.92 2.16 3.99
CA GLY A 192 8.44 1.16 3.08
C GLY A 192 9.40 1.79 2.07
N GLY A 193 10.23 0.95 1.47
CA GLY A 193 11.15 1.39 0.44
C GLY A 193 12.33 0.47 0.22
N ASP A 194 13.20 0.92 -0.66
CA ASP A 194 14.53 0.39 -0.86
C ASP A 194 15.49 1.09 0.10
N PHE A 195 15.89 0.36 1.15
CA PHE A 195 16.79 0.89 2.17
C PHE A 195 18.27 0.69 1.80
N ASN A 196 18.56 -0.04 0.73
CA ASN A 196 19.93 -0.39 0.32
C ASN A 196 20.78 -0.95 1.46
N ALA A 197 20.14 -1.58 2.43
CA ALA A 197 20.74 -2.19 3.60
C ALA A 197 19.86 -3.35 4.09
N ARG A 198 20.46 -4.41 4.62
CA ARG A 198 19.72 -5.43 5.34
C ARG A 198 19.09 -4.85 6.59
N SER A 199 17.96 -5.41 7.00
CA SER A 199 17.19 -4.90 8.14
C SER A 199 17.98 -4.90 9.48
N ASP A 200 18.99 -5.76 9.63
CA ASP A 200 19.82 -5.87 10.84
C ASP A 200 20.98 -4.88 10.91
N MET A 201 21.28 -4.17 9.82
CA MET A 201 22.43 -3.24 9.76
C MET A 201 22.30 -2.10 10.80
N PRO A 202 23.44 -1.64 11.35
CA PRO A 202 23.46 -0.62 12.41
C PRO A 202 22.83 0.71 11.99
N ASP A 203 22.96 1.12 10.73
CA ASP A 203 22.38 2.33 10.17
C ASP A 203 20.84 2.38 10.29
N LEU A 204 20.16 1.21 10.26
CA LEU A 204 18.70 1.12 10.45
C LEU A 204 18.29 0.96 11.94
N ALA A 205 19.22 0.89 12.88
CA ALA A 205 18.89 0.69 14.30
C ALA A 205 17.93 1.75 14.89
N PRO A 206 18.05 3.07 14.58
CA PRO A 206 17.12 4.07 15.07
C PRO A 206 15.68 3.85 14.59
N LEU A 207 15.51 3.33 13.38
CA LEU A 207 14.19 2.98 12.84
C LEU A 207 13.62 1.76 13.56
N ARG A 208 14.41 0.69 13.73
CA ARG A 208 13.99 -0.53 14.44
C ARG A 208 13.62 -0.28 15.92
N ALA A 209 14.13 0.77 16.53
CA ALA A 209 13.76 1.13 17.90
C ALA A 209 12.26 1.46 18.04
N ARG A 210 11.61 1.95 16.97
CA ARG A 210 10.21 2.39 16.97
C ARG A 210 9.30 1.53 16.09
N PHE A 211 9.88 0.87 15.09
CA PHE A 211 9.16 0.12 14.07
C PHE A 211 9.62 -1.34 14.04
N ALA A 212 8.69 -2.25 13.79
CA ALA A 212 8.96 -3.64 13.48
C ALA A 212 9.28 -3.79 12.00
N GLU A 213 10.32 -4.54 11.64
CA GLU A 213 10.50 -4.93 10.25
C GLU A 213 9.57 -6.10 9.95
N ALA A 214 8.60 -5.86 9.07
CA ALA A 214 7.42 -6.72 8.96
C ALA A 214 7.74 -8.12 8.45
N TYR A 215 8.66 -8.27 7.48
CA TYR A 215 9.01 -9.59 6.96
C TYR A 215 9.67 -10.47 8.03
N SER A 216 10.60 -9.92 8.81
CA SER A 216 11.25 -10.65 9.91
C SER A 216 10.28 -11.00 11.03
N ASP A 217 9.35 -10.09 11.36
CA ASP A 217 8.34 -10.32 12.40
C ASP A 217 7.30 -11.39 11.97
N ALA A 218 6.97 -11.49 10.68
CA ALA A 218 6.09 -12.53 10.15
C ALA A 218 6.75 -13.92 10.12
N HIS A 219 8.10 -13.99 10.09
CA HIS A 219 8.86 -15.22 9.97
C HIS A 219 9.78 -15.46 11.18
N PRO A 220 9.22 -15.63 12.40
CA PRO A 220 10.02 -15.80 13.59
C PRO A 220 10.81 -17.11 13.53
N GLY A 221 12.10 -17.05 13.88
CA GLY A 221 13.00 -18.21 13.86
C GLY A 221 13.62 -18.53 12.48
N VAL A 222 13.30 -17.75 11.45
CA VAL A 222 13.93 -17.82 10.13
C VAL A 222 15.02 -16.75 10.05
N ASP A 223 16.14 -17.07 9.42
CA ASP A 223 17.11 -16.04 9.01
C ASP A 223 16.54 -15.27 7.81
N ALA A 224 15.83 -14.19 8.10
CA ALA A 224 15.22 -13.33 7.09
C ALA A 224 16.25 -12.63 6.17
N ASN A 225 17.55 -12.75 6.45
CA ASN A 225 18.63 -12.28 5.60
C ASN A 225 19.29 -13.40 4.76
N ALA A 226 18.78 -14.65 4.86
CA ALA A 226 19.23 -15.73 4.01
C ALA A 226 18.94 -15.41 2.51
N PRO A 227 19.79 -15.87 1.58
CA PRO A 227 19.64 -15.58 0.14
C PRO A 227 18.26 -15.92 -0.45
N VAL A 228 17.57 -16.92 0.10
CA VAL A 228 16.23 -17.33 -0.35
C VAL A 228 15.16 -16.25 -0.07
N HIS A 229 15.43 -15.30 0.82
CA HIS A 229 14.56 -14.18 1.16
C HIS A 229 15.03 -12.86 0.53
N ALA A 230 15.90 -12.91 -0.49
CA ALA A 230 16.39 -11.74 -1.17
C ALA A 230 15.28 -10.95 -1.87
N THR A 231 15.42 -9.63 -1.92
CA THR A 231 14.62 -8.76 -2.77
C THR A 231 15.37 -8.29 -4.00
N LEU A 232 16.70 -8.29 -4.00
CA LEU A 232 17.48 -8.16 -5.24
C LEU A 232 17.42 -9.44 -6.06
N ASN A 233 17.12 -9.30 -7.35
CA ASN A 233 16.91 -10.42 -8.27
C ASN A 233 18.24 -11.05 -8.73
N PRO A 234 18.62 -12.24 -8.25
CA PRO A 234 19.88 -12.88 -8.62
C PRO A 234 19.92 -13.35 -10.08
N HIS A 235 18.76 -13.53 -10.71
CA HIS A 235 18.66 -13.92 -12.13
C HIS A 235 19.04 -12.77 -13.07
N LEU A 236 19.13 -11.54 -12.57
CA LEU A 236 19.60 -10.37 -13.29
C LEU A 236 21.02 -9.95 -12.86
N GLY A 237 21.74 -10.86 -12.17
CA GLY A 237 23.16 -10.68 -11.82
C GLY A 237 23.41 -9.95 -10.50
N HIS A 238 22.39 -9.70 -9.70
CA HIS A 238 22.54 -9.11 -8.37
C HIS A 238 22.94 -10.13 -7.31
N ALA A 239 23.60 -9.68 -6.25
CA ALA A 239 23.78 -10.50 -5.05
C ALA A 239 22.41 -10.76 -4.40
N PRO A 240 22.11 -11.98 -3.94
CA PRO A 240 20.83 -12.27 -3.30
C PRO A 240 20.79 -11.69 -1.88
N VAL A 241 20.35 -10.44 -1.76
CA VAL A 241 20.25 -9.69 -0.52
C VAL A 241 18.87 -9.07 -0.41
N ARG A 242 18.27 -9.06 0.80
CA ARG A 242 17.03 -8.36 1.09
C ARG A 242 17.33 -6.95 1.57
N ILE A 243 16.95 -5.96 0.78
CA ILE A 243 17.18 -4.53 1.02
C ILE A 243 15.92 -3.68 0.91
N ASP A 244 14.85 -4.27 0.41
CA ASP A 244 13.51 -3.67 0.39
C ASP A 244 12.74 -4.12 1.62
N HIS A 245 12.17 -3.15 2.35
CA HIS A 245 11.52 -3.42 3.63
C HIS A 245 10.22 -2.64 3.78
N VAL A 246 9.31 -3.20 4.58
CA VAL A 246 8.20 -2.48 5.19
C VAL A 246 8.38 -2.52 6.70
N PHE A 247 8.37 -1.36 7.31
CA PHE A 247 8.44 -1.16 8.75
C PHE A 247 7.10 -0.67 9.29
N ALA A 248 6.55 -1.33 10.30
CA ALA A 248 5.28 -0.98 10.93
C ALA A 248 5.49 -0.49 12.36
N GLN A 249 4.80 0.55 12.77
CA GLN A 249 4.89 1.11 14.12
C GLN A 249 4.50 0.07 15.17
N ARG A 250 5.41 -0.25 16.11
CA ARG A 250 5.30 -1.40 17.04
C ARG A 250 4.10 -1.36 17.97
N ASP A 251 3.74 -0.20 18.47
CA ASP A 251 2.63 0.01 19.39
C ASP A 251 1.27 0.15 18.70
N ALA A 252 1.27 0.21 17.38
CA ALA A 252 0.08 0.43 16.57
C ALA A 252 -0.31 -0.77 15.71
N PHE A 253 0.65 -1.64 15.40
CA PHE A 253 0.43 -2.78 14.50
C PHE A 253 1.01 -4.07 15.05
N ARG A 254 0.31 -5.16 14.77
CA ARG A 254 0.82 -6.53 14.78
C ARG A 254 0.96 -6.99 13.33
N VAL A 255 2.11 -7.53 12.98
CA VAL A 255 2.30 -8.18 11.68
C VAL A 255 1.54 -9.49 11.66
N VAL A 256 0.72 -9.70 10.66
CA VAL A 256 -0.09 -10.91 10.47
C VAL A 256 0.60 -11.85 9.49
N ASP A 257 1.11 -11.28 8.39
CA ASP A 257 1.72 -12.03 7.30
C ASP A 257 2.64 -11.14 6.48
N ALA A 258 3.62 -11.72 5.80
CA ALA A 258 4.48 -11.03 4.84
C ALA A 258 5.01 -12.02 3.80
N ASP A 259 5.19 -11.55 2.56
CA ASP A 259 5.64 -12.38 1.46
C ASP A 259 6.54 -11.59 0.49
N ILE A 260 7.46 -12.29 -0.17
CA ILE A 260 8.19 -11.78 -1.33
C ILE A 260 7.32 -12.05 -2.56
N ILE A 261 7.09 -11.02 -3.35
CA ILE A 261 6.19 -11.06 -4.51
C ILE A 261 6.89 -10.57 -5.78
N LEU A 262 6.30 -10.83 -6.95
CA LEU A 262 6.89 -10.47 -8.25
C LEU A 262 8.28 -11.11 -8.45
N ASP A 263 8.48 -12.25 -7.83
CA ASP A 263 9.71 -13.05 -7.78
C ASP A 263 9.78 -14.12 -8.88
N GLN A 264 8.89 -14.06 -9.84
CA GLN A 264 8.85 -14.94 -11.01
C GLN A 264 8.82 -14.12 -12.30
N PRO A 265 9.52 -14.62 -13.36
CA PRO A 265 9.40 -14.02 -14.68
C PRO A 265 8.02 -14.34 -15.27
N ASP A 266 7.61 -13.55 -16.26
CA ASP A 266 6.43 -13.87 -17.05
C ASP A 266 6.68 -15.10 -17.96
N ALA A 267 5.63 -15.54 -18.68
CA ALA A 267 5.69 -16.71 -19.57
C ALA A 267 6.76 -16.64 -20.68
N THR A 268 7.38 -15.50 -20.89
CA THR A 268 8.45 -15.30 -21.89
C THR A 268 9.81 -15.08 -21.27
N GLY A 269 9.93 -15.16 -19.94
CA GLY A 269 11.18 -15.01 -19.21
C GLY A 269 11.51 -13.54 -18.84
N ALA A 270 10.58 -12.58 -19.05
CA ALA A 270 10.78 -11.20 -18.63
C ALA A 270 10.46 -11.02 -17.14
N TRP A 271 11.38 -10.42 -16.40
CA TRP A 271 11.20 -10.13 -14.98
C TRP A 271 10.46 -8.81 -14.78
N PRO A 272 9.56 -8.71 -13.78
CA PRO A 272 8.85 -7.45 -13.49
C PRO A 272 9.79 -6.31 -13.09
N SER A 273 10.86 -6.61 -12.35
CA SER A 273 11.89 -5.67 -11.91
C SER A 273 13.19 -6.42 -11.64
N ASP A 274 14.30 -5.69 -11.44
CA ASP A 274 15.52 -6.22 -10.85
C ASP A 274 15.44 -6.31 -9.31
N HIS A 275 14.32 -5.88 -8.74
CA HIS A 275 13.92 -6.14 -7.38
C HIS A 275 12.64 -6.97 -7.34
N TYR A 276 12.48 -7.79 -6.30
CA TYR A 276 11.22 -8.39 -5.91
C TYR A 276 10.46 -7.45 -4.98
N GLY A 277 9.13 -7.49 -5.02
CA GLY A 277 8.32 -6.72 -4.09
C GLY A 277 8.22 -7.39 -2.72
N VAL A 278 7.92 -6.60 -1.69
CA VAL A 278 7.55 -7.11 -0.36
C VAL A 278 6.10 -6.72 -0.09
N TRP A 279 5.24 -7.72 0.10
CA TRP A 279 3.88 -7.55 0.54
C TRP A 279 3.78 -7.85 2.04
N VAL A 280 2.97 -7.09 2.78
CA VAL A 280 2.73 -7.29 4.19
C VAL A 280 1.25 -7.10 4.53
N ARG A 281 0.75 -7.87 5.49
CA ARG A 281 -0.55 -7.67 6.15
C ARG A 281 -0.33 -7.29 7.60
N LEU A 282 -0.84 -6.13 7.96
CA LEU A 282 -0.75 -5.54 9.28
C LEU A 282 -2.14 -5.48 9.90
N MET A 283 -2.26 -5.85 11.16
CA MET A 283 -3.50 -5.70 11.93
C MET A 283 -3.31 -4.58 12.95
N HIS A 284 -4.27 -3.67 13.03
CA HIS A 284 -4.28 -2.65 14.07
C HIS A 284 -4.28 -3.29 15.46
N SER A 285 -3.40 -2.81 16.34
CA SER A 285 -3.42 -3.18 17.75
C SER A 285 -4.56 -2.46 18.44
N ASP A 286 -5.44 -3.20 19.15
CA ASP A 286 -6.55 -2.63 19.91
C ASP A 286 -6.10 -2.00 21.24
N VAL A 287 -4.80 -1.81 21.44
CA VAL A 287 -4.27 -1.20 22.67
C VAL A 287 -4.56 0.30 22.65
N PRO A 288 -5.36 0.84 23.60
CA PRO A 288 -5.56 2.26 23.73
C PRO A 288 -4.20 2.96 23.91
N ARG A 289 -3.87 3.93 23.06
CA ARG A 289 -2.70 4.79 23.27
C ARG A 289 -2.87 5.54 24.58
N ARG A 290 -1.95 5.39 25.50
CA ARG A 290 -1.90 6.10 26.80
C ARG A 290 -1.32 7.49 26.60
#